data_c2ff35ad8f23da3bbbaa6378b6bb0950
#
_entry.id   c2ff35ad8f23da3bbbaa6378b6bb0950
#
_cell.length_a   1.000
_cell.length_b   1.000
_cell.length_c   1.000
_cell.angle_alpha   90.00
_cell.angle_beta   90.00
_cell.angle_gamma   90.00
#
_symmetry.space_group_name_H-M   'P 1'
#
loop_
_entity.id
_entity.type
_entity.pdbx_description
1 polymer ?
#
loop_
_entity_poly.entity_id
_entity_poly.type
_entity_poly.pdbx_seq_one_letter_code
_entity_poly.pdbx_strand_id
1 'polypeptide(L)'
;MPGDSATPLVTWAQVTEGAFADLLRGVTSPSAQADMLIEATRMCESVADRRLAPFAGLVETQRAEALDVEDALDAYIPLDPTSQLGFSRAQSLGSTMLVRHYWVRSFPPRYPEYWTGSLSQVQLLRSFSGVQVVSPSTLQYEPDTGHVRFQLGTFVPAGTTIVTTYSGGYSTVPADLGRACKYMVASIAISELDPMRTHGHDPLELEDMAGDILDAYMRG
;
A
#
# COMPACT_ATOMS: atom_id res chain seq x y z
N MET A 1 -14.66 -4.37 8.61
CA MET A 1 -13.32 -4.78 8.18
C MET A 1 -12.96 -6.02 8.97
N PRO A 2 -12.58 -7.16 8.39
CA PRO A 2 -12.13 -8.32 9.16
C PRO A 2 -10.85 -7.91 9.90
N GLY A 3 -10.74 -8.36 11.16
CA GLY A 3 -9.72 -7.94 12.09
C GLY A 3 -8.32 -8.30 11.62
N ASP A 4 -7.66 -7.36 10.98
CA ASP A 4 -6.23 -7.40 10.79
C ASP A 4 -5.59 -7.24 12.16
N SER A 5 -4.93 -8.29 12.62
CA SER A 5 -3.92 -8.18 13.66
C SER A 5 -2.80 -7.31 13.09
N ALA A 6 -2.91 -5.99 13.26
CA ALA A 6 -1.91 -5.07 12.75
C ALA A 6 -0.58 -5.39 13.45
N THR A 7 0.41 -5.78 12.68
CA THR A 7 1.78 -5.90 13.16
C THR A 7 2.31 -4.49 13.40
N PRO A 8 2.82 -4.14 14.59
CA PRO A 8 3.35 -2.80 14.81
C PRO A 8 4.66 -2.58 14.05
N LEU A 9 4.90 -1.32 13.61
CA LEU A 9 6.14 -0.90 12.94
C LEU A 9 7.35 -0.90 13.87
N VAL A 10 7.13 -0.71 15.17
CA VAL A 10 8.20 -0.69 16.18
C VAL A 10 7.81 -1.56 17.37
N THR A 11 8.80 -2.04 18.10
CA THR A 11 8.58 -2.78 19.35
C THR A 11 8.58 -1.84 20.55
N TRP A 12 7.95 -2.26 21.64
CA TRP A 12 7.94 -1.48 22.89
C TRP A 12 9.36 -1.17 23.41
N ALA A 13 10.26 -2.13 23.32
CA ALA A 13 11.66 -1.94 23.69
C ALA A 13 12.30 -0.82 22.89
N GLN A 14 12.09 -0.77 21.57
CA GLN A 14 12.63 0.28 20.70
C GLN A 14 12.09 1.68 21.05
N VAL A 15 10.85 1.79 21.53
CA VAL A 15 10.24 3.07 21.90
C VAL A 15 10.75 3.54 23.25
N THR A 16 10.97 2.61 24.19
CA THR A 16 11.49 2.91 25.53
C THR A 16 13.01 3.12 25.58
N GLU A 17 13.72 2.80 24.49
CA GLU A 17 15.14 3.14 24.32
C GLU A 17 15.28 4.56 23.72
N GLY A 18 15.10 5.63 24.54
CA GLY A 18 15.27 6.97 23.99
C GLY A 18 14.65 8.08 24.83
N ALA A 19 14.41 9.21 24.17
CA ALA A 19 13.96 10.45 24.81
C ALA A 19 12.63 10.34 25.56
N PHE A 20 11.78 9.36 25.18
CA PHE A 20 10.44 9.19 25.74
C PHE A 20 10.35 8.08 26.81
N ALA A 21 11.50 7.51 27.21
CA ALA A 21 11.55 6.41 28.17
C ALA A 21 10.86 6.75 29.52
N ASP A 22 11.06 7.98 30.01
CA ASP A 22 10.48 8.40 31.30
C ASP A 22 8.95 8.56 31.22
N LEU A 23 8.45 9.11 30.13
CA LEU A 23 7.02 9.24 29.85
C LEU A 23 6.32 7.86 29.79
N LEU A 24 6.95 6.91 29.15
CA LEU A 24 6.37 5.58 28.88
C LEU A 24 6.49 4.60 30.06
N ARG A 25 7.25 4.94 31.11
CA ARG A 25 7.36 4.10 32.33
C ARG A 25 6.03 3.85 33.03
N GLY A 26 5.06 4.76 32.86
CA GLY A 26 3.72 4.61 33.41
C GLY A 26 2.88 3.51 32.74
N VAL A 27 3.23 3.11 31.52
CA VAL A 27 2.50 2.11 30.74
C VAL A 27 3.04 0.71 31.08
N THR A 28 2.49 0.10 32.11
CA THR A 28 2.94 -1.22 32.58
C THR A 28 2.15 -2.39 32.02
N SER A 29 0.96 -2.14 31.49
CA SER A 29 0.10 -3.18 30.92
C SER A 29 0.57 -3.58 29.51
N PRO A 30 0.88 -4.86 29.27
CA PRO A 30 1.26 -5.33 27.92
C PRO A 30 0.18 -5.09 26.86
N SER A 31 -1.11 -5.13 27.23
CA SER A 31 -2.20 -4.82 26.30
C SER A 31 -2.19 -3.34 25.92
N ALA A 32 -2.05 -2.41 26.88
CA ALA A 32 -1.97 -0.98 26.59
C ALA A 32 -0.74 -0.65 25.74
N GLN A 33 0.41 -1.30 25.99
CA GLN A 33 1.60 -1.18 25.15
C GLN A 33 1.33 -1.61 23.70
N ALA A 34 0.68 -2.76 23.51
CA ALA A 34 0.33 -3.27 22.18
C ALA A 34 -0.67 -2.35 21.47
N ASP A 35 -1.68 -1.85 22.19
CA ASP A 35 -2.71 -0.97 21.63
C ASP A 35 -2.09 0.34 21.16
N MET A 36 -1.23 0.98 21.96
CA MET A 36 -0.51 2.21 21.55
C MET A 36 0.38 1.99 20.32
N LEU A 37 1.10 0.86 20.24
CA LEU A 37 1.95 0.55 19.09
C LEU A 37 1.13 0.33 17.81
N ILE A 38 -0.01 -0.33 17.92
CA ILE A 38 -0.92 -0.56 16.80
C ILE A 38 -1.55 0.76 16.35
N GLU A 39 -1.99 1.60 17.29
CA GLU A 39 -2.58 2.89 16.99
C GLU A 39 -1.58 3.82 16.31
N ALA A 40 -0.38 3.95 16.84
CA ALA A 40 0.70 4.72 16.22
C ALA A 40 1.04 4.22 14.80
N THR A 41 1.06 2.91 14.60
CA THR A 41 1.26 2.32 13.27
C THR A 41 0.15 2.73 12.30
N ARG A 42 -1.11 2.69 12.76
CA ARG A 42 -2.26 3.12 11.95
C ARG A 42 -2.23 4.60 11.63
N MET A 43 -1.80 5.44 12.56
CA MET A 43 -1.59 6.88 12.31
C MET A 43 -0.55 7.09 11.21
N CYS A 44 0.60 6.43 11.29
CA CYS A 44 1.62 6.48 10.24
C CYS A 44 1.08 6.03 8.88
N GLU A 45 0.35 4.92 8.84
CA GLU A 45 -0.26 4.38 7.62
C GLU A 45 -1.36 5.31 7.06
N SER A 46 -2.10 5.99 7.93
CA SER A 46 -3.11 6.97 7.55
C SER A 46 -2.50 8.20 6.90
N VAL A 47 -1.40 8.72 7.47
CA VAL A 47 -0.67 9.86 6.88
C VAL A 47 -0.07 9.47 5.55
N ALA A 48 0.57 8.30 5.46
CA ALA A 48 1.18 7.81 4.23
C ALA A 48 0.16 7.37 3.15
N ASP A 49 -1.13 7.31 3.47
CA ASP A 49 -2.23 6.76 2.63
C ASP A 49 -1.93 5.36 2.08
N ARG A 50 -1.24 4.52 2.85
CA ARG A 50 -0.89 3.14 2.47
C ARG A 50 -0.53 2.27 3.66
N ARG A 51 -0.58 0.96 3.47
CA ARG A 51 -0.05 0.00 4.45
C ARG A 51 1.48 0.00 4.39
N LEU A 52 2.12 0.09 5.55
CA LEU A 52 3.57 0.10 5.73
C LEU A 52 4.05 -1.12 6.52
N ALA A 53 3.32 -1.48 7.57
CA ALA A 53 3.58 -2.68 8.35
C ALA A 53 3.27 -3.95 7.54
N PRO A 54 3.91 -5.09 7.84
CA PRO A 54 3.61 -6.36 7.19
C PRO A 54 2.12 -6.72 7.26
N PHE A 55 1.53 -7.02 6.13
CA PHE A 55 0.14 -7.42 6.00
C PHE A 55 -0.02 -8.64 5.09
N ALA A 56 -1.08 -9.39 5.28
CA ALA A 56 -1.41 -10.55 4.48
C ALA A 56 -2.85 -10.47 3.98
N GLY A 57 -3.06 -10.84 2.73
CA GLY A 57 -4.40 -10.98 2.16
C GLY A 57 -5.18 -9.65 2.05
N LEU A 58 -4.51 -8.52 1.88
CA LEU A 58 -5.18 -7.24 1.63
C LEU A 58 -5.97 -7.32 0.33
N VAL A 59 -7.25 -6.95 0.40
CA VAL A 59 -8.14 -6.93 -0.76
C VAL A 59 -8.38 -5.49 -1.19
N GLU A 60 -7.97 -5.17 -2.40
CA GLU A 60 -8.23 -3.88 -3.04
C GLU A 60 -9.17 -4.05 -4.22
N THR A 61 -10.06 -3.09 -4.37
CA THR A 61 -11.00 -3.02 -5.48
C THR A 61 -10.79 -1.72 -6.22
N GLN A 62 -10.55 -1.82 -7.52
CA GLN A 62 -10.38 -0.65 -8.37
C GLN A 62 -11.08 -0.86 -9.72
N ARG A 63 -11.40 0.23 -10.37
CA ARG A 63 -11.97 0.20 -11.71
C ARG A 63 -10.84 0.31 -12.72
N ALA A 64 -10.83 -0.59 -13.70
CA ALA A 64 -9.90 -0.53 -14.81
C ALA A 64 -10.19 0.74 -15.64
N GLU A 65 -9.30 1.71 -15.55
CA GLU A 65 -9.40 2.94 -16.33
C GLU A 65 -8.81 2.72 -17.72
N ALA A 66 -9.31 3.47 -18.69
CA ALA A 66 -8.72 3.47 -20.02
C ALA A 66 -7.32 4.08 -19.92
N LEU A 67 -6.33 3.42 -20.51
CA LEU A 67 -5.00 3.99 -20.66
C LEU A 67 -5.09 5.31 -21.42
N ASP A 68 -4.32 6.32 -21.01
CA ASP A 68 -4.10 7.50 -21.79
C ASP A 68 -3.49 7.14 -23.15
N VAL A 69 -3.73 7.97 -24.15
CA VAL A 69 -3.34 7.70 -25.55
C VAL A 69 -1.82 7.49 -25.71
N GLU A 70 -1.01 8.08 -24.83
CA GLU A 70 0.45 7.90 -24.83
C GLU A 70 0.84 6.48 -24.38
N ASP A 71 0.23 5.97 -23.32
CA ASP A 71 0.44 4.59 -22.87
C ASP A 71 -0.12 3.56 -23.85
N ALA A 72 -1.15 3.94 -24.62
CA ALA A 72 -1.69 3.09 -25.68
C ALA A 72 -0.73 2.95 -26.88
N LEU A 73 0.15 3.91 -27.11
CA LEU A 73 1.17 3.84 -28.17
C LEU A 73 2.34 2.91 -27.78
N ASP A 74 2.77 2.90 -26.53
CA ASP A 74 3.76 1.94 -26.02
C ASP A 74 3.20 0.51 -25.96
N ALA A 75 1.89 0.39 -25.87
CA ALA A 75 1.18 -0.88 -25.98
C ALA A 75 1.04 -1.37 -27.43
N TYR A 76 1.48 -0.59 -28.41
CA TYR A 76 1.51 -0.97 -29.82
C TYR A 76 2.59 -2.05 -30.03
N ILE A 77 2.18 -3.29 -29.98
CA ILE A 77 3.02 -4.37 -30.48
C ILE A 77 3.05 -4.17 -31.99
N PRO A 78 4.23 -4.01 -32.60
CA PRO A 78 4.34 -4.04 -34.04
C PRO A 78 3.85 -5.43 -34.47
N LEU A 79 2.61 -5.50 -34.91
CA LEU A 79 2.08 -6.65 -35.59
C LEU A 79 2.90 -6.83 -36.85
N ASP A 80 3.36 -8.04 -37.09
CA ASP A 80 4.00 -8.42 -38.34
C ASP A 80 3.30 -7.69 -39.50
N PRO A 81 3.99 -6.83 -40.26
CA PRO A 81 3.39 -6.06 -41.34
C PRO A 81 2.75 -6.95 -42.42
N THR A 82 3.00 -8.27 -42.38
CA THR A 82 2.38 -9.24 -43.27
C THR A 82 1.00 -9.72 -42.78
N SER A 83 0.61 -9.44 -41.52
CA SER A 83 -0.70 -9.83 -41.02
C SER A 83 -1.72 -8.70 -41.23
N GLN A 84 -2.40 -8.71 -42.35
CA GLN A 84 -3.55 -7.83 -42.65
C GLN A 84 -4.71 -7.95 -41.64
N LEU A 85 -4.65 -8.91 -40.71
CA LEU A 85 -5.67 -9.18 -39.68
C LEU A 85 -5.60 -8.22 -38.48
N GLY A 86 -4.50 -7.49 -38.29
CA GLY A 86 -4.32 -6.61 -37.14
C GLY A 86 -5.17 -5.34 -37.20
N PHE A 87 -5.27 -4.72 -38.36
CA PHE A 87 -5.99 -3.45 -38.51
C PHE A 87 -7.52 -3.60 -38.45
N SER A 88 -8.05 -4.64 -39.03
CA SER A 88 -9.50 -4.87 -39.04
C SER A 88 -10.06 -5.30 -37.68
N ARG A 89 -9.28 -5.95 -36.84
CA ARG A 89 -9.70 -6.34 -35.50
C ARG A 89 -9.73 -5.18 -34.49
N ALA A 90 -8.80 -4.24 -34.58
CA ALA A 90 -8.81 -3.03 -33.76
C ALA A 90 -10.00 -2.11 -34.14
N GLN A 91 -10.36 -2.06 -35.42
CA GLN A 91 -11.52 -1.30 -35.90
C GLN A 91 -12.86 -2.00 -35.65
N SER A 92 -12.93 -3.33 -35.67
CA SER A 92 -14.17 -4.08 -35.45
C SER A 92 -14.51 -4.26 -33.97
N LEU A 93 -13.57 -4.09 -33.04
CA LEU A 93 -13.80 -4.14 -31.59
C LEU A 93 -14.39 -2.84 -31.03
N GLY A 94 -14.75 -1.89 -31.88
CA GLY A 94 -15.48 -0.66 -31.59
C GLY A 94 -15.09 -0.07 -30.23
N SER A 95 -14.13 0.85 -30.23
CA SER A 95 -13.76 1.70 -29.06
C SER A 95 -13.63 1.05 -27.68
N THR A 96 -13.49 -0.27 -27.58
CA THR A 96 -13.24 -0.93 -26.29
C THR A 96 -11.76 -0.76 -25.95
N MET A 97 -11.47 0.24 -25.15
CA MET A 97 -10.13 0.43 -24.60
C MET A 97 -9.76 -0.76 -23.71
N LEU A 98 -8.56 -1.27 -23.90
CA LEU A 98 -8.04 -2.39 -23.12
C LEU A 98 -7.08 -1.87 -22.05
N VAL A 99 -7.24 -2.40 -20.85
CA VAL A 99 -6.30 -2.17 -19.76
C VAL A 99 -5.29 -3.29 -19.76
N ARG A 100 -4.01 -2.95 -19.75
CA ARG A 100 -2.90 -3.91 -19.75
C ARG A 100 -2.17 -3.97 -18.43
N HIS A 101 -2.29 -2.94 -17.62
CA HIS A 101 -1.64 -2.84 -16.32
C HIS A 101 -2.45 -1.98 -15.36
N TYR A 102 -2.13 -2.09 -14.08
CA TYR A 102 -2.64 -1.25 -13.01
C TYR A 102 -1.65 -1.28 -11.82
N TRP A 103 -1.87 -0.42 -10.84
CA TRP A 103 -1.05 -0.38 -9.63
C TRP A 103 -1.89 -0.75 -8.41
N VAL A 104 -1.32 -1.57 -7.52
CA VAL A 104 -1.86 -1.74 -6.17
C VAL A 104 -1.50 -0.53 -5.32
N ARG A 105 -2.32 -0.24 -4.31
CA ARG A 105 -2.14 0.97 -3.49
C ARG A 105 -0.94 0.90 -2.56
N SER A 106 -0.71 -0.27 -1.96
CA SER A 106 0.36 -0.43 -0.99
C SER A 106 1.59 -1.04 -1.65
N PHE A 107 2.57 -0.20 -1.90
CA PHE A 107 3.91 -0.54 -2.40
C PHE A 107 4.93 0.39 -1.72
N PRO A 108 6.24 0.05 -1.67
CA PRO A 108 7.24 0.86 -0.98
C PRO A 108 7.53 2.15 -1.74
N PRO A 109 7.29 3.33 -1.16
CA PRO A 109 7.68 4.59 -1.78
C PRO A 109 9.19 4.86 -1.65
N ARG A 110 9.81 4.24 -0.64
CA ARG A 110 11.25 4.33 -0.32
C ARG A 110 11.75 2.97 0.14
N TYR A 111 13.04 2.73 -0.02
CA TYR A 111 13.74 1.52 0.45
C TYR A 111 13.06 0.22 -0.02
N PRO A 112 12.89 0.04 -1.34
CA PRO A 112 12.22 -1.17 -1.86
C PRO A 112 12.95 -2.46 -1.48
N GLU A 113 14.25 -2.40 -1.17
CA GLU A 113 15.05 -3.53 -0.71
C GLU A 113 14.59 -4.12 0.64
N TYR A 114 13.86 -3.34 1.44
CA TYR A 114 13.27 -3.78 2.72
C TYR A 114 11.81 -4.20 2.59
N TRP A 115 11.25 -4.06 1.41
CA TRP A 115 9.87 -4.42 1.16
C TRP A 115 9.73 -5.85 0.68
N THR A 116 8.69 -6.52 1.14
CA THR A 116 8.28 -7.82 0.61
C THR A 116 6.86 -7.71 0.08
N GLY A 117 6.60 -8.27 -1.09
CA GLY A 117 5.28 -8.25 -1.68
C GLY A 117 5.01 -9.49 -2.50
N SER A 118 3.78 -9.98 -2.43
CA SER A 118 3.33 -11.12 -3.23
C SER A 118 1.86 -10.96 -3.63
N LEU A 119 1.56 -11.31 -4.87
CA LEU A 119 0.21 -11.31 -5.42
C LEU A 119 -0.41 -12.69 -5.21
N SER A 120 -1.55 -12.76 -4.52
CA SER A 120 -2.25 -14.01 -4.24
C SER A 120 -3.34 -14.31 -5.26
N GLN A 121 -4.15 -13.30 -5.61
CA GLN A 121 -5.29 -13.48 -6.51
C GLN A 121 -5.66 -12.17 -7.21
N VAL A 122 -6.09 -12.29 -8.46
CA VAL A 122 -6.77 -11.20 -9.19
C VAL A 122 -8.09 -11.72 -9.74
N GLN A 123 -9.15 -10.96 -9.51
CA GLN A 123 -10.48 -11.24 -10.04
C GLN A 123 -10.94 -10.08 -10.90
N LEU A 124 -11.51 -10.38 -12.05
CA LEU A 124 -12.12 -9.42 -12.94
C LEU A 124 -13.65 -9.59 -12.86
N LEU A 125 -14.32 -8.56 -12.36
CA LEU A 125 -15.78 -8.52 -12.27
C LEU A 125 -16.31 -7.81 -13.50
N ARG A 126 -17.00 -8.54 -14.36
CA ARG A 126 -17.59 -8.02 -15.59
C ARG A 126 -19.11 -7.98 -15.47
N SER A 127 -19.72 -6.90 -15.90
CA SER A 127 -21.16 -6.64 -15.75
C SER A 127 -22.04 -7.74 -16.38
N PHE A 128 -21.57 -8.45 -17.41
CA PHE A 128 -22.37 -9.43 -18.15
C PHE A 128 -21.82 -10.86 -18.13
N SER A 129 -20.57 -11.07 -17.74
CA SER A 129 -19.90 -12.38 -17.80
C SER A 129 -19.49 -12.94 -16.42
N GLY A 130 -19.89 -12.27 -15.34
CA GLY A 130 -19.59 -12.73 -13.98
C GLY A 130 -18.14 -12.49 -13.55
N VAL A 131 -17.65 -13.34 -12.66
CA VAL A 131 -16.31 -13.26 -12.06
C VAL A 131 -15.35 -14.12 -12.87
N GLN A 132 -14.28 -13.53 -13.36
CA GLN A 132 -13.16 -14.25 -13.94
C GLN A 132 -11.97 -14.18 -12.99
N VAL A 133 -11.49 -15.32 -12.51
CA VAL A 133 -10.24 -15.42 -11.73
C VAL A 133 -9.07 -15.48 -12.71
N VAL A 134 -8.11 -14.57 -12.53
CA VAL A 134 -6.86 -14.54 -13.30
C VAL A 134 -5.79 -15.25 -12.50
N SER A 135 -5.10 -16.22 -13.09
CA SER A 135 -4.01 -16.92 -12.43
C SER A 135 -2.83 -15.94 -12.19
N PRO A 136 -2.27 -15.88 -10.99
CA PRO A 136 -1.06 -15.06 -10.74
C PRO A 136 0.10 -15.39 -11.68
N SER A 137 0.20 -16.63 -12.17
CA SER A 137 1.23 -17.06 -13.12
C SER A 137 1.10 -16.39 -14.51
N THR A 138 -0.05 -15.78 -14.82
CA THR A 138 -0.30 -15.04 -16.06
C THR A 138 -0.18 -13.53 -15.87
N LEU A 139 0.31 -13.11 -14.71
CA LEU A 139 0.53 -11.72 -14.35
C LEU A 139 2.03 -11.49 -14.10
N GLN A 140 2.49 -10.32 -14.41
CA GLN A 140 3.77 -9.82 -13.97
C GLN A 140 3.50 -8.80 -12.85
N TYR A 141 3.98 -9.10 -11.65
CA TYR A 141 3.86 -8.21 -10.49
C TYR A 141 5.24 -7.75 -10.06
N GLU A 142 5.38 -6.45 -9.91
CA GLU A 142 6.57 -5.77 -9.43
C GLU A 142 6.29 -5.23 -8.03
N PRO A 143 6.73 -5.91 -6.97
CA PRO A 143 6.34 -5.55 -5.60
C PRO A 143 6.92 -4.22 -5.12
N ASP A 144 8.02 -3.76 -5.68
CA ASP A 144 8.69 -2.50 -5.37
C ASP A 144 8.00 -1.27 -5.98
N THR A 145 7.25 -1.44 -7.05
CA THR A 145 6.48 -0.37 -7.70
C THR A 145 4.97 -0.54 -7.52
N GLY A 146 4.52 -1.70 -7.05
CA GLY A 146 3.10 -2.06 -7.00
C GLY A 146 2.48 -2.30 -8.37
N HIS A 147 3.29 -2.38 -9.42
CA HIS A 147 2.83 -2.50 -10.78
C HIS A 147 2.41 -3.94 -11.10
N VAL A 148 1.21 -4.10 -11.64
CA VAL A 148 0.67 -5.39 -12.09
C VAL A 148 0.39 -5.30 -13.58
N ARG A 149 1.04 -6.15 -14.36
CA ARG A 149 0.88 -6.24 -15.81
C ARG A 149 0.22 -7.53 -16.20
N PHE A 150 -0.81 -7.44 -17.04
CA PHE A 150 -1.44 -8.61 -17.66
C PHE A 150 -0.55 -9.11 -18.79
N GLN A 151 -0.27 -10.41 -18.82
CA GLN A 151 0.44 -11.02 -19.93
C GLN A 151 -0.41 -11.03 -21.20
N LEU A 152 0.25 -11.20 -22.34
CA LEU A 152 -0.39 -11.27 -23.65
C LEU A 152 -1.51 -12.33 -23.65
N GLY A 153 -2.68 -11.94 -24.14
CA GLY A 153 -3.85 -12.82 -24.22
C GLY A 153 -4.91 -12.60 -23.14
N THR A 154 -4.60 -11.86 -22.06
CA THR A 154 -5.61 -11.45 -21.07
C THR A 154 -6.31 -10.19 -21.57
N PHE A 155 -7.63 -10.30 -21.76
CA PHE A 155 -8.45 -9.22 -22.25
C PHE A 155 -9.19 -8.55 -21.09
N VAL A 156 -8.82 -7.32 -20.73
CA VAL A 156 -9.44 -6.53 -19.66
C VAL A 156 -10.04 -5.25 -20.26
N PRO A 157 -11.34 -5.21 -20.54
CA PRO A 157 -12.01 -3.99 -21.01
C PRO A 157 -11.93 -2.88 -19.96
N ALA A 158 -11.82 -1.64 -20.41
CA ALA A 158 -12.00 -0.48 -19.54
C ALA A 158 -13.37 -0.53 -18.85
N GLY A 159 -13.42 -0.08 -17.60
CA GLY A 159 -14.64 -0.17 -16.79
C GLY A 159 -14.84 -1.51 -16.07
N THR A 160 -14.00 -2.52 -16.33
CA THR A 160 -13.98 -3.77 -15.54
C THR A 160 -13.56 -3.45 -14.10
N THR A 161 -14.23 -4.04 -13.13
CA THR A 161 -13.78 -3.95 -11.73
C THR A 161 -12.73 -5.03 -11.49
N ILE A 162 -11.54 -4.59 -11.02
CA ILE A 162 -10.43 -5.46 -10.67
C ILE A 162 -10.41 -5.58 -9.14
N VAL A 163 -10.47 -6.82 -8.65
CA VAL A 163 -10.29 -7.13 -7.21
C VAL A 163 -8.97 -7.85 -7.06
N THR A 164 -8.05 -7.24 -6.36
CA THR A 164 -6.70 -7.74 -6.14
C THR A 164 -6.52 -8.15 -4.70
N THR A 165 -6.06 -9.38 -4.46
CA THR A 165 -5.66 -9.85 -3.13
C THR A 165 -4.15 -10.04 -3.13
N TYR A 166 -3.46 -9.35 -2.23
CA TYR A 166 -2.01 -9.37 -2.15
C TYR A 166 -1.52 -9.20 -0.71
N SER A 167 -0.26 -9.49 -0.50
CA SER A 167 0.43 -9.33 0.78
C SER A 167 1.65 -8.45 0.57
N GLY A 168 2.07 -7.72 1.58
CA GLY A 168 3.21 -6.83 1.48
C GLY A 168 3.59 -6.23 2.82
N GLY A 169 4.50 -5.27 2.78
CA GLY A 169 4.96 -4.51 3.94
C GLY A 169 6.47 -4.55 4.11
N TYR A 170 6.98 -3.65 4.95
CA TYR A 170 8.39 -3.62 5.28
C TYR A 170 8.77 -4.82 6.17
N SER A 171 9.60 -5.73 5.65
CA SER A 171 10.19 -6.82 6.43
C SER A 171 11.22 -6.32 7.44
N THR A 172 11.90 -5.23 7.08
CA THR A 172 12.78 -4.47 7.96
C THR A 172 12.32 -3.02 7.91
N VAL A 173 11.88 -2.50 9.05
CA VAL A 173 11.36 -1.11 9.11
C VAL A 173 12.51 -0.12 8.96
N PRO A 174 12.46 0.79 7.97
CA PRO A 174 13.45 1.86 7.83
C PRO A 174 13.58 2.70 9.10
N ALA A 175 14.79 3.16 9.40
CA ALA A 175 15.07 3.86 10.67
C ALA A 175 14.30 5.18 10.81
N ASP A 176 14.06 5.89 9.71
CA ASP A 176 13.27 7.12 9.67
C ASP A 176 11.78 6.83 9.91
N LEU A 177 11.22 5.80 9.27
CA LEU A 177 9.86 5.34 9.52
C LEU A 177 9.66 4.88 10.97
N GLY A 178 10.63 4.13 11.50
CA GLY A 178 10.64 3.74 12.92
C GLY A 178 10.66 4.95 13.86
N ARG A 179 11.36 6.04 13.49
CA ARG A 179 11.38 7.28 14.24
C ARG A 179 10.03 8.00 14.19
N ALA A 180 9.40 8.10 13.03
CA ALA A 180 8.06 8.67 12.90
C ALA A 180 7.05 7.92 13.79
N CYS A 181 7.08 6.59 13.77
CA CYS A 181 6.21 5.78 14.63
C CYS A 181 6.48 6.02 16.13
N LYS A 182 7.74 6.22 16.54
CA LYS A 182 8.07 6.57 17.94
C LYS A 182 7.48 7.92 18.35
N TYR A 183 7.50 8.92 17.47
CA TYR A 183 6.85 10.22 17.74
C TYR A 183 5.34 10.06 17.90
N MET A 184 4.69 9.24 17.06
CA MET A 184 3.26 8.95 17.20
C MET A 184 2.92 8.24 18.52
N VAL A 185 3.73 7.26 18.94
CA VAL A 185 3.57 6.62 20.26
C VAL A 185 3.71 7.63 21.40
N ALA A 186 4.68 8.53 21.30
CA ALA A 186 4.89 9.56 22.32
C ALA A 186 3.72 10.57 22.36
N SER A 187 3.20 10.99 21.21
CA SER A 187 2.02 11.86 21.12
C SER A 187 0.80 11.22 21.80
N ILE A 188 0.51 9.95 21.51
CA ILE A 188 -0.58 9.20 22.16
C ILE A 188 -0.36 9.16 23.66
N ALA A 189 0.86 8.80 24.11
CA ALA A 189 1.17 8.67 25.53
C ALA A 189 1.04 10.00 26.29
N ILE A 190 1.46 11.13 25.70
CA ILE A 190 1.29 12.45 26.32
C ILE A 190 -0.19 12.79 26.44
N SER A 191 -0.96 12.54 25.39
CA SER A 191 -2.39 12.83 25.38
C SER A 191 -3.17 12.04 26.44
N GLU A 192 -2.75 10.80 26.69
CA GLU A 192 -3.42 9.91 27.65
C GLU A 192 -2.90 10.03 29.09
N LEU A 193 -1.57 10.14 29.27
CA LEU A 193 -0.90 10.02 30.57
C LEU A 193 -0.45 11.34 31.15
N ASP A 194 -0.17 12.34 30.31
CA ASP A 194 0.34 13.65 30.73
C ASP A 194 -0.44 14.83 30.12
N PRO A 195 -1.78 14.90 30.32
CA PRO A 195 -2.60 15.96 29.75
C PRO A 195 -2.19 17.36 30.22
N MET A 196 -1.45 17.46 31.32
CA MET A 196 -0.90 18.72 31.84
C MET A 196 0.45 19.09 31.22
N ARG A 197 0.98 18.27 30.32
CA ARG A 197 2.25 18.49 29.58
C ARG A 197 3.45 18.75 30.51
N THR A 198 3.52 18.01 31.61
CA THR A 198 4.60 18.15 32.62
C THR A 198 5.97 17.74 32.08
N HIS A 199 6.00 16.89 31.02
CA HIS A 199 7.22 16.45 30.34
C HIS A 199 7.69 17.44 29.25
N GLY A 200 6.98 18.56 29.05
CA GLY A 200 7.45 19.65 28.17
C GLY A 200 7.33 19.38 26.66
N HIS A 201 6.66 18.32 26.25
CA HIS A 201 6.39 18.01 24.84
C HIS A 201 4.94 18.32 24.48
N ASP A 202 4.71 18.86 23.28
CA ASP A 202 3.38 19.04 22.72
C ASP A 202 3.06 17.83 21.81
N PRO A 203 1.93 17.13 22.02
CA PRO A 203 1.50 16.04 21.13
C PRO A 203 1.44 16.45 19.66
N LEU A 204 0.94 17.67 19.38
CA LEU A 204 0.81 18.17 18.00
C LEU A 204 2.19 18.40 17.35
N GLU A 205 3.18 18.91 18.12
CA GLU A 205 4.54 19.08 17.62
C GLU A 205 5.17 17.73 17.24
N LEU A 206 4.92 16.69 18.03
CA LEU A 206 5.41 15.34 17.73
C LEU A 206 4.70 14.73 16.49
N GLU A 207 3.42 14.99 16.32
CA GLU A 207 2.68 14.57 15.13
C GLU A 207 3.19 15.29 13.88
N ASP A 208 3.48 16.59 13.97
CA ASP A 208 4.08 17.37 12.88
C ASP A 208 5.47 16.83 12.52
N MET A 209 6.31 16.55 13.52
CA MET A 209 7.63 15.93 13.29
C MET A 209 7.54 14.54 12.64
N ALA A 210 6.53 13.76 13.00
CA ALA A 210 6.26 12.49 12.34
C ALA A 210 5.76 12.70 10.92
N GLY A 211 4.87 13.68 10.69
CA GLY A 211 4.35 14.08 9.40
C GLY A 211 5.46 14.44 8.42
N ASP A 212 6.39 15.30 8.83
CA ASP A 212 7.56 15.70 8.02
C ASP A 212 8.37 14.49 7.50
N ILE A 213 8.50 13.46 8.34
CA ILE A 213 9.17 12.22 7.92
C ILE A 213 8.29 11.42 6.96
N LEU A 214 6.99 11.32 7.28
CA LEU A 214 6.04 10.51 6.53
C LEU A 214 5.69 11.10 5.16
N ASP A 215 5.88 12.40 4.95
CA ASP A 215 5.72 13.05 3.64
C ASP A 215 6.53 12.34 2.55
N ALA A 216 7.71 11.84 2.90
CA ALA A 216 8.53 11.05 1.99
C ALA A 216 7.97 9.65 1.66
N TYR A 217 6.95 9.21 2.40
CA TYR A 217 6.23 7.95 2.23
C TYR A 217 4.83 8.16 1.66
N MET A 218 4.40 9.40 1.47
CA MET A 218 3.13 9.70 0.81
C MET A 218 3.19 9.32 -0.68
N ARG A 219 2.05 9.13 -1.26
CA ARG A 219 1.95 8.96 -2.71
C ARG A 219 2.40 10.24 -3.41
N GLY A 220 3.38 10.10 -4.28
CA GLY A 220 3.65 11.10 -5.31
C GLY A 220 2.59 11.04 -6.40
#